data_c149bb925f07a56d9ea9424e327577fd
#
_entry.id   c149bb925f07a56d9ea9424e327577fd
#
_cell.length_a   1.000
_cell.length_b   1.000
_cell.length_c   1.000
_cell.angle_alpha   90.00
_cell.angle_beta   90.00
_cell.angle_gamma   90.00
#
_symmetry.space_group_name_H-M   'P 1'
#
loop_
_entity.id
_entity.type
_entity.pdbx_description
1 polymer ?
#
loop_
_entity_poly.entity_id
_entity_poly.type
_entity_poly.pdbx_seq_one_letter_code
_entity_poly.pdbx_strand_id
1 'polypeptide(L)'
;MAKKKIEDFEVEVKTKKASVKVKKEGKNVDAEVKTKKVKASVKKDETKKEFTLDTDKLDVVVTEENGEIKAEVQAENDLLRAIGNKVVKVFSRNFRRRK
;
A
#
# COMPACT_ATOMS: atom_id res chain seq x y z
N MET A 1 7.48 -31.18 12.03
CA MET A 1 6.79 -30.37 12.52
C MET A 1 6.12 -29.60 11.58
N ALA A 2 5.14 -29.35 11.81
CA ALA A 2 4.45 -28.65 10.93
C ALA A 2 4.68 -27.27 11.05
N LYS A 3 4.82 -26.61 9.98
CA LYS A 3 4.96 -25.34 9.99
C LYS A 3 3.65 -24.78 10.06
N LYS A 4 3.32 -24.02 10.98
CA LYS A 4 2.15 -23.39 11.06
C LYS A 4 2.12 -22.29 10.14
N LYS A 5 1.30 -22.25 9.18
CA LYS A 5 1.21 -21.15 8.32
C LYS A 5 0.08 -20.35 8.76
N ILE A 6 0.22 -19.08 8.91
CA ILE A 6 -0.85 -18.19 9.25
C ILE A 6 -1.45 -17.75 7.98
N GLU A 7 -2.54 -18.32 7.61
CA GLU A 7 -3.13 -18.01 6.35
C GLU A 7 -4.11 -16.89 6.41
N ASP A 8 -4.87 -16.79 7.46
CA ASP A 8 -5.86 -15.76 7.58
C ASP A 8 -5.70 -15.08 8.90
N PHE A 9 -5.65 -13.79 8.93
CA PHE A 9 -5.62 -13.09 10.19
C PHE A 9 -6.12 -11.67 9.99
N GLU A 10 -6.45 -11.06 11.08
CA GLU A 10 -6.91 -9.71 11.05
C GLU A 10 -6.38 -9.03 12.29
N VAL A 11 -5.77 -7.89 12.12
CA VAL A 11 -5.22 -7.12 13.21
C VAL A 11 -5.72 -5.71 13.10
N GLU A 12 -6.16 -5.15 14.19
CA GLU A 12 -6.62 -3.79 14.19
C GLU A 12 -6.11 -3.11 15.44
N VAL A 13 -5.47 -1.97 15.26
CA VAL A 13 -4.98 -1.18 16.38
C VAL A 13 -5.52 0.23 16.21
N LYS A 14 -6.09 0.77 17.26
CA LYS A 14 -6.62 2.09 17.22
C LYS A 14 -6.08 2.88 18.36
N THR A 15 -5.62 4.07 18.08
CA THR A 15 -5.23 5.00 19.12
C THR A 15 -5.92 6.30 18.86
N LYS A 16 -5.70 7.28 19.68
CA LYS A 16 -6.33 8.56 19.48
C LYS A 16 -5.87 9.25 18.22
N LYS A 17 -4.68 8.95 17.77
CA LYS A 17 -4.15 9.64 16.62
C LYS A 17 -3.97 8.79 15.40
N ALA A 18 -4.12 7.52 15.51
CA ALA A 18 -3.85 6.64 14.38
C ALA A 18 -4.66 5.38 14.45
N SER A 19 -4.87 4.79 13.30
CA SER A 19 -5.57 3.54 13.20
C SER A 19 -4.84 2.68 12.20
N VAL A 20 -4.59 1.44 12.55
CA VAL A 20 -3.90 0.50 11.67
C VAL A 20 -4.75 -0.74 11.56
N LYS A 21 -4.97 -1.21 10.36
CA LYS A 21 -5.76 -2.39 10.14
C LYS A 21 -5.05 -3.26 9.11
N VAL A 22 -4.86 -4.51 9.41
CA VAL A 22 -4.25 -5.46 8.50
C VAL A 22 -5.11 -6.70 8.46
N LYS A 23 -5.43 -7.15 7.27
CA LYS A 23 -6.24 -8.33 7.12
C LYS A 23 -5.62 -9.20 6.04
N LYS A 24 -5.52 -10.47 6.30
CA LYS A 24 -5.02 -11.40 5.32
C LYS A 24 -5.97 -12.59 5.22
N GLU A 25 -6.38 -12.90 4.01
CA GLU A 25 -7.24 -14.02 3.76
C GLU A 25 -6.69 -14.75 2.55
N GLY A 26 -6.12 -15.94 2.74
CA GLY A 26 -5.53 -16.66 1.65
C GLY A 26 -4.42 -15.85 1.03
N LYS A 27 -4.58 -15.52 -0.23
CA LYS A 27 -3.60 -14.72 -0.94
C LYS A 27 -3.94 -13.24 -0.96
N ASN A 28 -5.05 -12.88 -0.36
CA ASN A 28 -5.46 -11.49 -0.33
C ASN A 28 -4.93 -10.81 0.90
N VAL A 29 -4.37 -9.64 0.73
CA VAL A 29 -3.85 -8.86 1.83
C VAL A 29 -4.38 -7.45 1.75
N ASP A 30 -4.90 -6.95 2.84
CA ASP A 30 -5.33 -5.57 2.94
C ASP A 30 -4.64 -4.97 4.13
N ALA A 31 -4.01 -3.84 3.96
CA ALA A 31 -3.40 -3.12 5.06
C ALA A 31 -3.77 -1.65 4.93
N GLU A 32 -4.12 -1.04 6.01
CA GLU A 32 -4.54 0.34 5.99
C GLU A 32 -4.03 1.06 7.21
N VAL A 33 -3.48 2.25 7.03
CA VAL A 33 -3.02 3.09 8.11
C VAL A 33 -3.67 4.45 7.93
N LYS A 34 -4.25 4.96 8.99
CA LYS A 34 -4.91 6.23 8.95
C LYS A 34 -4.47 7.07 10.09
N THR A 35 -4.10 8.30 9.82
CA THR A 35 -3.85 9.28 10.86
C THR A 35 -4.66 10.52 10.51
N LYS A 36 -4.51 11.58 11.28
CA LYS A 36 -5.24 12.77 11.00
C LYS A 36 -4.99 13.34 9.63
N LYS A 37 -3.80 13.25 9.15
CA LYS A 37 -3.47 13.87 7.88
C LYS A 37 -2.99 12.94 6.81
N VAL A 38 -2.86 11.67 7.12
CA VAL A 38 -2.30 10.71 6.17
C VAL A 38 -3.12 9.45 6.16
N LYS A 39 -3.40 8.95 4.97
CA LYS A 39 -4.04 7.67 4.82
C LYS A 39 -3.20 6.87 3.85
N ALA A 40 -2.86 5.67 4.22
CA ALA A 40 -2.10 4.78 3.35
C ALA A 40 -2.76 3.43 3.35
N SER A 41 -2.83 2.81 2.22
CA SER A 41 -3.41 1.49 2.14
C SER A 41 -2.68 0.64 1.10
N VAL A 42 -2.64 -0.64 1.34
CA VAL A 42 -2.05 -1.60 0.42
C VAL A 42 -3.05 -2.73 0.27
N LYS A 43 -3.36 -3.09 -0.96
CA LYS A 43 -4.21 -4.22 -1.23
C LYS A 43 -3.51 -5.13 -2.20
N LYS A 44 -3.56 -6.39 -1.95
CA LYS A 44 -2.91 -7.35 -2.80
C LYS A 44 -3.77 -8.59 -2.91
N ASP A 45 -4.02 -9.06 -4.10
CA ASP A 45 -4.69 -10.33 -4.26
C ASP A 45 -3.95 -11.11 -5.36
N GLU A 46 -4.54 -12.14 -5.88
CA GLU A 46 -3.85 -13.00 -6.83
C GLU A 46 -3.52 -12.31 -8.12
N THR A 47 -4.30 -11.36 -8.53
CA THR A 47 -4.11 -10.75 -9.82
C THR A 47 -3.73 -9.28 -9.77
N LYS A 48 -3.86 -8.65 -8.63
CA LYS A 48 -3.70 -7.22 -8.56
C LYS A 48 -3.02 -6.77 -7.30
N LYS A 49 -2.23 -5.73 -7.39
CA LYS A 49 -1.60 -5.12 -6.23
C LYS A 49 -1.86 -3.64 -6.31
N GLU A 50 -2.13 -3.03 -5.18
CA GLU A 50 -2.46 -1.62 -5.18
C GLU A 50 -1.91 -0.96 -3.93
N PHE A 51 -1.32 0.20 -4.10
CA PHE A 51 -0.85 1.02 -2.99
C PHE A 51 -1.42 2.41 -3.17
N THR A 52 -1.97 2.96 -2.11
CA THR A 52 -2.52 4.31 -2.14
C THR A 52 -1.98 5.10 -0.96
N LEU A 53 -1.53 6.30 -1.22
CA LEU A 53 -1.11 7.22 -0.18
C LEU A 53 -1.86 8.52 -0.40
N ASP A 54 -2.55 8.96 0.61
CA ASP A 54 -3.38 10.15 0.52
C ASP A 54 -3.03 11.08 1.65
N THR A 55 -2.54 12.25 1.34
CA THR A 55 -2.27 13.26 2.33
C THR A 55 -2.84 14.58 1.83
N ASP A 56 -2.77 15.61 2.63
CA ASP A 56 -3.29 16.90 2.22
C ASP A 56 -2.59 17.47 1.00
N LYS A 57 -1.34 17.18 0.85
CA LYS A 57 -0.56 17.81 -0.20
C LYS A 57 0.09 16.85 -1.18
N LEU A 58 -0.07 15.59 -0.96
CA LEU A 58 0.55 14.59 -1.84
C LEU A 58 -0.34 13.37 -1.91
N ASP A 59 -0.67 12.96 -3.11
CA ASP A 59 -1.43 11.75 -3.33
C ASP A 59 -0.65 10.86 -4.29
N VAL A 60 -0.51 9.60 -3.95
CA VAL A 60 0.21 8.64 -4.78
C VAL A 60 -0.64 7.39 -4.91
N VAL A 61 -0.78 6.91 -6.12
CA VAL A 61 -1.48 5.65 -6.38
C VAL A 61 -0.60 4.81 -7.29
N VAL A 62 -0.34 3.58 -6.90
CA VAL A 62 0.42 2.64 -7.72
C VAL A 62 -0.37 1.36 -7.81
N THR A 63 -0.63 0.89 -9.01
CA THR A 63 -1.35 -0.37 -9.20
C THR A 63 -0.57 -1.25 -10.15
N GLU A 64 -0.68 -2.54 -9.95
CA GLU A 64 -0.07 -3.51 -10.84
C GLU A 64 -1.10 -4.59 -11.11
N GLU A 65 -1.34 -4.88 -12.37
CA GLU A 65 -2.28 -5.88 -12.75
C GLU A 65 -1.77 -6.56 -14.00
N ASN A 66 -1.64 -7.86 -13.96
CA ASN A 66 -1.15 -8.63 -15.09
C ASN A 66 0.19 -8.16 -15.61
N GLY A 67 1.06 -7.77 -14.71
CA GLY A 67 2.38 -7.31 -15.09
C GLY A 67 2.46 -5.86 -15.50
N GLU A 68 1.33 -5.19 -15.56
CA GLU A 68 1.30 -3.82 -15.98
C GLU A 68 1.21 -2.89 -14.80
N ILE A 69 2.08 -1.92 -14.70
CA ILE A 69 2.11 -1.01 -13.58
C ILE A 69 1.64 0.37 -14.01
N LYS A 70 0.72 0.93 -13.24
CA LYS A 70 0.25 2.27 -13.47
C LYS A 70 0.49 3.05 -12.20
N ALA A 71 0.91 4.27 -12.34
CA ALA A 71 1.19 5.10 -11.20
C ALA A 71 0.73 6.52 -11.44
N GLU A 72 0.30 7.15 -10.38
CA GLU A 72 -0.20 8.49 -10.45
C GLU A 72 0.28 9.25 -9.24
N VAL A 73 0.80 10.43 -9.42
CA VAL A 73 1.28 11.27 -8.35
C VAL A 73 0.70 12.65 -8.52
N GLN A 74 0.05 13.16 -7.48
CA GLN A 74 -0.42 14.52 -7.46
C GLN A 74 0.20 15.19 -6.26
N ALA A 75 0.90 16.28 -6.48
CA ALA A 75 1.63 16.92 -5.42
C ALA A 75 1.49 18.42 -5.52
N GLU A 76 1.49 19.07 -4.38
CA GLU A 76 1.34 20.51 -4.33
C GLU A 76 2.57 21.24 -4.84
N ASN A 77 3.74 20.67 -4.67
CA ASN A 77 4.95 21.33 -5.12
C ASN A 77 5.96 20.30 -5.61
N ASP A 78 7.07 20.79 -6.12
CA ASP A 78 8.07 19.91 -6.73
C ASP A 78 8.75 18.99 -5.74
N LEU A 79 8.96 19.45 -4.54
CA LEU A 79 9.59 18.62 -3.53
C LEU A 79 8.70 17.42 -3.22
N LEU A 80 7.41 17.66 -3.03
CA LEU A 80 6.49 16.59 -2.76
C LEU A 80 6.35 15.66 -3.94
N ARG A 81 6.42 16.20 -5.14
CA ARG A 81 6.35 15.38 -6.33
C ARG A 81 7.55 14.45 -6.40
N ALA A 82 8.72 14.94 -6.03
CA ALA A 82 9.91 14.10 -6.00
C ALA A 82 9.76 12.96 -4.99
N ILE A 83 9.17 13.25 -3.84
CA ILE A 83 8.92 12.23 -2.85
C ILE A 83 7.93 11.21 -3.40
N GLY A 84 6.86 11.67 -4.01
CA GLY A 84 5.88 10.78 -4.60
C GLY A 84 6.48 9.89 -5.67
N ASN A 85 7.34 10.45 -6.51
CA ASN A 85 7.97 9.68 -7.55
C ASN A 85 8.89 8.61 -6.97
N LYS A 86 9.54 8.91 -5.85
CA LYS A 86 10.38 7.95 -5.21
C LYS A 86 9.56 6.80 -4.66
N VAL A 87 8.40 7.10 -4.08
CA VAL A 87 7.51 6.09 -3.57
C VAL A 87 7.05 5.20 -4.72
N VAL A 88 6.67 5.80 -5.84
CA VAL A 88 6.24 5.05 -7.01
C VAL A 88 7.34 4.11 -7.47
N LYS A 89 8.57 4.60 -7.49
CA LYS A 89 9.67 3.79 -7.92
C LYS A 89 9.88 2.58 -7.04
N VAL A 90 9.80 2.78 -5.73
CA VAL A 90 10.00 1.70 -4.79
C VAL A 90 8.90 0.65 -4.94
N PHE A 91 7.65 1.08 -5.00
CA PHE A 91 6.56 0.13 -5.10
C PHE A 91 6.50 -0.54 -6.46
N SER A 92 6.83 0.16 -7.51
CA SER A 92 6.87 -0.44 -8.83
C SER A 92 7.91 -1.54 -8.89
N ARG A 93 9.05 -1.30 -8.28
CA ARG A 93 10.08 -2.28 -8.24
C ARG A 93 9.66 -3.50 -7.43
N ASN A 94 9.02 -3.30 -6.29
CA ASN A 94 8.57 -4.39 -5.47
C ASN A 94 7.44 -5.16 -6.12
N PHE A 95 6.52 -4.49 -6.76
CA PHE A 95 5.41 -5.16 -7.41
C PHE A 95 5.89 -5.99 -8.59
N ARG A 96 6.90 -5.53 -9.29
CA ARG A 96 7.41 -6.21 -10.44
C ARG A 96 8.35 -7.34 -10.10
N ARG A 97 8.91 -7.36 -8.89
CA ARG A 97 9.85 -8.33 -8.51
C ARG A 97 9.22 -9.70 -8.48
N ARG A 98 9.73 -10.61 -9.18
CA ARG A 98 9.24 -11.89 -9.13
C ARG A 98 10.22 -12.76 -8.74
N LYS A 99 10.16 -13.59 -8.21
CA LYS A 99 11.16 -14.38 -7.75
C LYS A 99 11.25 -15.39 -8.12
#